data_a9a495227458609267352b5b656924cd
#
_entry.id   a9a495227458609267352b5b656924cd
#
_cell.length_a   1.000
_cell.length_b   1.000
_cell.length_c   1.000
_cell.angle_alpha   90.00
_cell.angle_beta   90.00
_cell.angle_gamma   90.00
#
_symmetry.space_group_name_H-M   'P 1'
#
loop_
_entity.id
_entity.type
_entity.pdbx_description
1 polymer ?
#
loop_
_entity_poly.entity_id
_entity_poly.type
_entity_poly.pdbx_seq_one_letter_code
_entity_poly.pdbx_strand_id
1 'polypeptide(L)'
;MASPYWIIAIISGILLLGYLVLKKKHLFDQKLYASMILACIGAPFAIYIFTGVIKKNNAIKEEMDKGKYLLIEGLVENYIYTPGKGARESFTVNDVDFKYSSSESTYGYNILASEGGSVYRNGQYVRIGYYQKYNPRAPFWNNNYILIMEIKR
;
A
#
# COMPACT_ATOMS: atom_id res chain seq x y z
N MET A 1 3.53 -24.62 2.75
CA MET A 1 4.39 -23.74 1.94
C MET A 1 5.50 -23.21 2.83
N ALA A 2 6.76 -23.55 2.54
CA ALA A 2 7.90 -23.04 3.32
C ALA A 2 7.98 -21.51 3.13
N SER A 3 8.16 -20.77 4.23
CA SER A 3 8.23 -19.32 4.19
C SER A 3 9.51 -18.89 3.44
N PRO A 4 9.49 -17.86 2.60
CA PRO A 4 10.66 -17.43 1.82
C PRO A 4 11.79 -16.84 2.67
N TYR A 5 11.63 -16.81 3.99
CA TYR A 5 12.60 -16.21 4.92
C TYR A 5 13.95 -16.93 4.96
N TRP A 6 13.99 -18.24 4.71
CA TRP A 6 15.24 -19.00 4.65
C TRP A 6 16.13 -18.59 3.47
N ILE A 7 15.54 -18.19 2.34
CA ILE A 7 16.28 -17.67 1.17
C ILE A 7 16.96 -16.34 1.52
N ILE A 8 16.25 -15.45 2.21
CA ILE A 8 16.78 -14.16 2.66
C ILE A 8 17.92 -14.38 3.64
N ALA A 9 17.76 -15.32 4.58
CA ALA A 9 18.81 -15.67 5.54
C ALA A 9 20.06 -16.23 4.86
N ILE A 10 19.91 -17.07 3.84
CA ILE A 10 21.04 -17.62 3.08
C ILE A 10 21.77 -16.54 2.31
N ILE A 11 21.04 -15.66 1.59
CA ILE A 11 21.65 -14.56 0.83
C ILE A 11 22.40 -13.61 1.77
N SER A 12 21.81 -13.26 2.92
CA SER A 12 22.45 -12.42 3.93
C SER A 12 23.70 -13.07 4.51
N GLY A 13 23.68 -14.38 4.72
CA GLY A 13 24.83 -15.17 5.20
C GLY A 13 25.97 -15.21 4.18
N ILE A 14 25.67 -15.40 2.90
CA ILE A 14 26.68 -15.40 1.80
C ILE A 14 27.32 -14.03 1.68
N LEU A 15 26.55 -12.96 1.73
CA LEU A 15 27.04 -11.59 1.66
C LEU A 15 27.92 -11.25 2.88
N LEU A 16 27.55 -11.71 4.08
CA LEU A 16 28.34 -11.53 5.30
C LEU A 16 29.67 -12.30 5.22
N LEU A 17 29.65 -13.53 4.72
CA LEU A 17 30.86 -14.34 4.52
C LEU A 17 31.79 -13.71 3.50
N GLY A 18 31.28 -13.27 2.36
CA GLY A 18 32.04 -12.54 1.34
C GLY A 18 32.70 -11.29 1.94
N TYR A 19 31.95 -10.54 2.73
CA TYR A 19 32.42 -9.41 3.47
C TYR A 19 33.61 -9.74 4.42
N LEU A 20 33.49 -10.78 5.25
CA LEU A 20 34.53 -11.19 6.20
C LEU A 20 35.83 -11.61 5.48
N VAL A 21 35.72 -12.29 4.35
CA VAL A 21 36.85 -12.71 3.50
C VAL A 21 37.58 -11.49 2.91
N LEU A 22 36.84 -10.52 2.42
CA LEU A 22 37.40 -9.31 1.80
C LEU A 22 38.02 -8.37 2.84
N LYS A 23 37.44 -8.29 4.05
CA LYS A 23 37.99 -7.58 5.18
C LYS A 23 39.38 -8.11 5.57
N LYS A 24 39.53 -9.43 5.60
CA LYS A 24 40.81 -10.09 5.94
C LYS A 24 41.93 -9.77 4.95
N LYS A 25 41.61 -9.39 3.71
CA LYS A 25 42.55 -9.04 2.64
C LYS A 25 42.92 -7.56 2.56
N HIS A 26 42.44 -6.70 3.46
CA HIS A 26 42.65 -5.23 3.44
C HIS A 26 42.32 -4.56 2.07
N LEU A 27 41.42 -5.13 1.30
CA LEU A 27 41.12 -4.71 -0.09
C LEU A 27 40.00 -3.65 -0.17
N PHE A 28 39.49 -3.16 0.96
CA PHE A 28 38.30 -2.29 0.97
C PHE A 28 38.52 -0.94 1.64
N ASP A 29 38.15 0.12 0.93
CA ASP A 29 37.94 1.46 1.46
C ASP A 29 36.74 1.49 2.41
N GLN A 30 36.79 2.30 3.47
CA GLN A 30 35.73 2.43 4.49
C GLN A 30 34.35 2.76 3.90
N LYS A 31 34.32 3.54 2.81
CA LYS A 31 33.06 3.93 2.14
C LYS A 31 32.36 2.74 1.45
N LEU A 32 33.13 1.88 0.80
CA LEU A 32 32.63 0.69 0.13
C LEU A 32 32.10 -0.31 1.17
N TYR A 33 32.72 -0.39 2.32
CA TYR A 33 32.35 -1.18 3.47
C TYR A 33 30.97 -0.80 4.04
N ALA A 34 30.77 0.49 4.29
CA ALA A 34 29.49 1.00 4.80
C ALA A 34 28.33 0.76 3.81
N SER A 35 28.59 0.91 2.51
CA SER A 35 27.57 0.66 1.47
C SER A 35 27.17 -0.81 1.37
N MET A 36 28.10 -1.75 1.55
CA MET A 36 27.81 -3.18 1.56
C MET A 36 26.96 -3.59 2.77
N ILE A 37 27.27 -3.07 3.97
CA ILE A 37 26.44 -3.31 5.16
C ILE A 37 25.03 -2.79 4.94
N LEU A 38 24.90 -1.57 4.43
CA LEU A 38 23.60 -0.95 4.16
C LEU A 38 22.79 -1.77 3.15
N ALA A 39 23.44 -2.29 2.10
CA ALA A 39 22.81 -3.16 1.12
C ALA A 39 22.36 -4.50 1.72
N CYS A 40 23.19 -5.13 2.58
CA CYS A 40 22.86 -6.40 3.22
C CYS A 40 21.65 -6.30 4.17
N ILE A 41 21.42 -5.15 4.79
CA ILE A 41 20.28 -4.92 5.70
C ILE A 41 19.09 -4.36 4.94
N GLY A 42 19.33 -3.39 4.06
CA GLY A 42 18.28 -2.66 3.36
C GLY A 42 17.56 -3.50 2.31
N ALA A 43 18.26 -4.33 1.54
CA ALA A 43 17.66 -5.14 0.50
C ALA A 43 16.65 -6.19 1.03
N PRO A 44 16.96 -7.00 2.07
CA PRO A 44 15.99 -7.92 2.66
C PRO A 44 14.76 -7.20 3.24
N PHE A 45 14.97 -6.05 3.86
CA PHE A 45 13.88 -5.24 4.41
C PHE A 45 12.97 -4.69 3.32
N ALA A 46 13.54 -4.15 2.24
CA ALA A 46 12.77 -3.69 1.09
C ALA A 46 11.95 -4.82 0.42
N ILE A 47 12.56 -6.00 0.25
CA ILE A 47 11.87 -7.20 -0.29
C ILE A 47 10.71 -7.60 0.63
N TYR A 48 10.91 -7.58 1.94
CA TYR A 48 9.85 -7.90 2.91
C TYR A 48 8.65 -6.96 2.79
N ILE A 49 8.89 -5.64 2.74
CA ILE A 49 7.82 -4.65 2.57
C ILE A 49 7.12 -4.85 1.22
N PHE A 50 7.89 -4.98 0.13
CA PHE A 50 7.34 -5.11 -1.22
C PHE A 50 6.47 -6.37 -1.38
N THR A 51 6.91 -7.51 -0.84
CA THR A 51 6.11 -8.75 -0.85
C THR A 51 4.84 -8.62 -0.03
N GLY A 52 4.84 -7.85 1.06
CA GLY A 52 3.66 -7.54 1.85
C GLY A 52 2.61 -6.75 1.06
N VAL A 53 3.05 -5.73 0.32
CA VAL A 53 2.19 -4.91 -0.55
C VAL A 53 1.59 -5.76 -1.68
N ILE A 54 2.40 -6.58 -2.36
CA ILE A 54 1.91 -7.46 -3.44
C ILE A 54 0.86 -8.44 -2.91
N LYS A 55 1.11 -9.10 -1.78
CA LYS A 55 0.14 -10.03 -1.19
C LYS A 55 -1.18 -9.36 -0.85
N LYS A 56 -1.12 -8.15 -0.27
CA LYS A 56 -2.31 -7.36 0.04
C LYS A 56 -3.11 -7.04 -1.22
N ASN A 57 -2.44 -6.54 -2.26
CA ASN A 57 -3.07 -6.15 -3.52
C ASN A 57 -3.69 -7.35 -4.25
N ASN A 58 -2.99 -8.49 -4.28
CA ASN A 58 -3.50 -9.72 -4.89
C ASN A 58 -4.72 -10.26 -4.14
N ALA A 59 -4.74 -10.19 -2.82
CA ALA A 59 -5.90 -10.61 -2.03
C ALA A 59 -7.14 -9.74 -2.31
N ILE A 60 -6.97 -8.42 -2.42
CA ILE A 60 -8.07 -7.49 -2.75
C ILE A 60 -8.58 -7.76 -4.16
N LYS A 61 -7.68 -7.94 -5.13
CA LYS A 61 -8.02 -8.27 -6.51
C LYS A 61 -8.78 -9.59 -6.60
N GLU A 62 -8.35 -10.62 -5.90
CA GLU A 62 -9.00 -11.92 -5.88
C GLU A 62 -10.43 -11.84 -5.33
N GLU A 63 -10.68 -11.06 -4.28
CA GLU A 63 -12.02 -10.85 -3.74
C GLU A 63 -12.91 -10.04 -4.73
N MET A 64 -12.33 -9.08 -5.43
CA MET A 64 -13.01 -8.36 -6.51
C MET A 64 -13.40 -9.28 -7.66
N ASP A 65 -12.48 -10.12 -8.13
CA ASP A 65 -12.68 -11.06 -9.23
C ASP A 65 -13.77 -12.10 -8.89
N LYS A 66 -13.92 -12.42 -7.61
CA LYS A 66 -15.01 -13.27 -7.07
C LYS A 66 -16.33 -12.53 -6.89
N GLY A 67 -16.40 -11.25 -7.22
CA GLY A 67 -17.58 -10.41 -7.01
C GLY A 67 -17.89 -10.10 -5.54
N LYS A 68 -16.94 -10.30 -4.65
CA LYS A 68 -17.09 -10.06 -3.22
C LYS A 68 -16.75 -8.61 -2.86
N TYR A 69 -17.49 -7.68 -3.40
CA TYR A 69 -17.44 -6.27 -3.03
C TYR A 69 -18.84 -5.75 -2.73
N LEU A 70 -18.88 -4.72 -1.93
CA LEU A 70 -20.11 -4.03 -1.58
C LEU A 70 -20.35 -2.90 -2.56
N LEU A 71 -21.60 -2.60 -2.86
CA LEU A 71 -22.02 -1.47 -3.67
C LEU A 71 -22.75 -0.47 -2.82
N ILE A 72 -22.43 0.81 -2.98
CA ILE A 72 -23.12 1.93 -2.37
C ILE A 72 -23.33 3.03 -3.38
N GLU A 73 -24.49 3.67 -3.33
CA GLU A 73 -24.82 4.82 -4.17
C GLU A 73 -25.37 5.92 -3.29
N GLY A 74 -25.00 7.17 -3.57
CA GLY A 74 -25.50 8.30 -2.81
C GLY A 74 -24.75 9.59 -3.11
N LEU A 75 -25.09 10.61 -2.36
CA LEU A 75 -24.40 11.90 -2.41
C LEU A 75 -23.11 11.84 -1.58
N VAL A 76 -22.08 12.46 -2.10
CA VAL A 76 -20.84 12.74 -1.35
C VAL A 76 -21.10 13.77 -0.29
N GLU A 77 -20.79 13.43 0.95
CA GLU A 77 -20.87 14.30 2.12
C GLU A 77 -19.50 14.36 2.81
N ASN A 78 -19.29 15.40 3.61
CA ASN A 78 -18.07 15.56 4.41
C ASN A 78 -16.77 15.44 3.62
N TYR A 79 -16.79 15.93 2.36
CA TYR A 79 -15.59 15.90 1.52
C TYR A 79 -14.50 16.79 2.11
N ILE A 80 -13.34 16.22 2.35
CA ILE A 80 -12.15 16.91 2.88
C ILE A 80 -10.94 16.53 2.02
N TYR A 81 -10.25 17.55 1.52
CA TYR A 81 -8.92 17.41 0.92
C TYR A 81 -7.86 17.91 1.89
N THR A 82 -6.87 17.09 2.19
CA THR A 82 -5.70 17.43 3.01
C THR A 82 -4.48 17.51 2.12
N PRO A 83 -3.94 18.70 1.83
CA PRO A 83 -2.77 18.88 0.98
C PRO A 83 -1.48 18.52 1.71
N GLY A 84 -0.38 18.35 0.94
CA GLY A 84 0.98 18.17 1.45
C GLY A 84 1.59 16.84 1.10
N LYS A 85 2.72 16.50 1.76
CA LYS A 85 3.38 15.22 1.57
C LYS A 85 2.47 14.08 2.07
N GLY A 86 2.00 13.25 1.15
CA GLY A 86 0.97 12.24 1.44
C GLY A 86 -0.44 12.83 1.42
N ALA A 87 -0.70 13.76 0.45
CA ALA A 87 -2.02 14.32 0.23
C ALA A 87 -3.10 13.23 0.18
N ARG A 88 -4.24 13.53 0.77
CA ARG A 88 -5.33 12.57 0.92
C ARG A 88 -6.68 13.22 0.77
N GLU A 89 -7.64 12.43 0.38
CA GLU A 89 -9.04 12.77 0.35
C GLU A 89 -9.84 11.84 1.24
N SER A 90 -10.88 12.40 1.85
CA SER A 90 -11.87 11.62 2.59
C SER A 90 -13.26 12.20 2.33
N PHE A 91 -14.26 11.33 2.34
CA PHE A 91 -15.66 11.68 2.21
C PHE A 91 -16.56 10.56 2.73
N THR A 92 -17.82 10.84 2.90
CA THR A 92 -18.84 9.91 3.36
C THR A 92 -19.89 9.72 2.28
N VAL A 93 -20.43 8.53 2.12
CA VAL A 93 -21.62 8.23 1.29
C VAL A 93 -22.51 7.31 2.11
N ASN A 94 -23.73 7.76 2.45
CA ASN A 94 -24.69 7.01 3.26
C ASN A 94 -24.05 6.37 4.50
N ASP A 95 -23.40 7.19 5.33
CA ASP A 95 -22.71 6.80 6.57
C ASP A 95 -21.50 5.87 6.41
N VAL A 96 -21.04 5.62 5.18
CA VAL A 96 -19.82 4.88 4.91
C VAL A 96 -18.69 5.83 4.58
N ASP A 97 -17.64 5.79 5.41
CA ASP A 97 -16.46 6.64 5.24
C ASP A 97 -15.47 6.04 4.25
N PHE A 98 -15.01 6.88 3.34
CA PHE A 98 -13.95 6.58 2.39
C PHE A 98 -12.77 7.50 2.61
N LYS A 99 -11.56 6.94 2.50
CA LYS A 99 -10.32 7.69 2.63
C LYS A 99 -9.24 7.06 1.76
N TYR A 100 -8.57 7.87 0.96
CA TYR A 100 -7.49 7.41 0.09
C TYR A 100 -6.44 8.49 -0.14
N SER A 101 -5.29 8.06 -0.66
CA SER A 101 -4.17 8.92 -1.04
C SER A 101 -3.49 8.35 -2.28
N SER A 102 -3.06 9.20 -3.20
CA SER A 102 -2.29 8.75 -4.38
C SER A 102 -0.93 8.14 -4.02
N SER A 103 -0.42 8.40 -2.82
CA SER A 103 0.80 7.78 -2.32
C SER A 103 0.61 6.34 -1.80
N GLU A 104 -0.63 5.86 -1.70
CA GLU A 104 -0.92 4.50 -1.26
C GLU A 104 -0.76 3.49 -2.40
N SER A 105 0.18 2.56 -2.25
CA SER A 105 0.36 1.43 -3.18
C SER A 105 -0.70 0.33 -2.95
N THR A 106 -1.97 0.72 -2.91
CA THR A 106 -3.10 -0.20 -2.67
C THR A 106 -3.88 -0.40 -3.96
N TYR A 107 -4.31 -1.63 -4.22
CA TYR A 107 -5.20 -1.92 -5.34
C TYR A 107 -6.53 -1.18 -5.17
N GLY A 108 -7.00 -0.56 -6.26
CA GLY A 108 -8.25 0.18 -6.28
C GLY A 108 -8.09 1.64 -6.71
N TYR A 109 -9.15 2.42 -6.52
CA TYR A 109 -9.18 3.84 -6.87
C TYR A 109 -8.50 4.68 -5.79
N ASN A 110 -7.50 5.45 -6.17
CA ASN A 110 -6.73 6.35 -5.29
C ASN A 110 -6.27 7.64 -6.00
N ILE A 111 -7.01 8.08 -7.02
CA ILE A 111 -6.69 9.29 -7.79
C ILE A 111 -7.33 10.48 -7.09
N LEU A 112 -6.52 11.44 -6.65
CA LEU A 112 -7.00 12.66 -6.00
C LEU A 112 -7.64 13.62 -7.02
N ALA A 113 -8.57 14.47 -6.58
CA ALA A 113 -9.19 15.49 -7.42
C ALA A 113 -8.15 16.42 -8.09
N SER A 114 -7.07 16.76 -7.37
CA SER A 114 -5.94 17.53 -7.89
C SER A 114 -5.16 16.82 -9.01
N GLU A 115 -5.31 15.50 -9.12
CA GLU A 115 -4.69 14.64 -10.13
C GLU A 115 -5.69 14.16 -11.21
N GLY A 116 -6.87 14.78 -11.26
CA GLY A 116 -7.93 14.41 -12.20
C GLY A 116 -8.91 13.36 -11.66
N GLY A 117 -8.92 13.16 -10.36
CA GLY A 117 -9.86 12.25 -9.69
C GLY A 117 -11.30 12.68 -9.83
N SER A 118 -12.18 11.71 -9.67
CA SER A 118 -13.61 11.85 -9.98
C SER A 118 -14.40 12.57 -8.89
N VAL A 119 -14.02 12.44 -7.62
CA VAL A 119 -14.70 13.09 -6.49
C VAL A 119 -13.93 14.36 -6.12
N TYR A 120 -14.62 15.50 -6.07
CA TYR A 120 -13.99 16.80 -5.81
C TYR A 120 -14.86 17.77 -4.99
N ARG A 121 -16.10 17.39 -4.61
CA ARG A 121 -16.99 18.24 -3.81
C ARG A 121 -18.13 17.45 -3.17
N ASN A 122 -18.73 18.03 -2.16
CA ASN A 122 -20.01 17.58 -1.60
C ASN A 122 -21.15 17.70 -2.64
N GLY A 123 -22.14 16.84 -2.48
CA GLY A 123 -23.34 16.84 -3.34
C GLY A 123 -23.15 16.17 -4.71
N GLN A 124 -21.97 15.60 -5.01
CA GLN A 124 -21.82 14.74 -6.17
C GLN A 124 -22.51 13.40 -5.93
N TYR A 125 -23.30 12.93 -6.90
CA TYR A 125 -23.87 11.61 -6.83
C TYR A 125 -22.89 10.58 -7.38
N VAL A 126 -22.55 9.60 -6.56
CA VAL A 126 -21.57 8.56 -6.90
C VAL A 126 -22.13 7.17 -6.69
N ARG A 127 -21.59 6.22 -7.43
CA ARG A 127 -21.76 4.78 -7.22
C ARG A 127 -20.38 4.18 -7.00
N ILE A 128 -20.22 3.52 -5.86
CA ILE A 128 -18.92 3.01 -5.41
C ILE A 128 -19.03 1.51 -5.16
N GLY A 129 -18.16 0.75 -5.84
CA GLY A 129 -17.86 -0.62 -5.47
C GLY A 129 -16.67 -0.63 -4.53
N TYR A 130 -16.81 -1.19 -3.35
CA TYR A 130 -15.74 -1.17 -2.35
C TYR A 130 -15.57 -2.50 -1.63
N TYR A 131 -14.34 -2.74 -1.20
CA TYR A 131 -13.97 -3.86 -0.34
C TYR A 131 -13.74 -3.35 1.08
N GLN A 132 -14.49 -3.89 2.04
CA GLN A 132 -14.33 -3.56 3.43
C GLN A 132 -13.41 -4.56 4.11
N LYS A 133 -12.26 -4.09 4.57
CA LYS A 133 -11.37 -4.92 5.38
C LYS A 133 -11.66 -4.73 6.85
N TYR A 134 -12.29 -5.73 7.46
CA TYR A 134 -12.48 -5.75 8.90
C TYR A 134 -11.16 -5.99 9.63
N ASN A 135 -10.81 -5.11 10.58
CA ASN A 135 -9.67 -5.31 11.47
C ASN A 135 -10.18 -5.58 12.89
N PRO A 136 -10.16 -6.84 13.37
CA PRO A 136 -10.68 -7.19 14.70
C PRO A 136 -9.90 -6.54 15.86
N ARG A 137 -8.64 -6.13 15.62
CA ARG A 137 -7.80 -5.47 16.62
C ARG A 137 -7.97 -3.95 16.69
N ALA A 138 -8.60 -3.37 15.67
CA ALA A 138 -8.84 -1.94 15.55
C ALA A 138 -10.15 -1.70 14.78
N PRO A 139 -11.31 -1.98 15.38
CA PRO A 139 -12.61 -1.89 14.69
C PRO A 139 -12.95 -0.48 14.20
N PHE A 140 -12.35 0.56 14.80
CA PHE A 140 -12.49 1.96 14.34
C PHE A 140 -11.64 2.32 13.11
N TRP A 141 -10.82 1.39 12.62
CA TRP A 141 -9.97 1.57 11.44
C TRP A 141 -10.43 0.64 10.32
N ASN A 142 -11.72 0.67 10.04
CA ASN A 142 -12.25 -0.03 8.86
C ASN A 142 -11.77 0.72 7.62
N ASN A 143 -10.91 0.07 6.85
CA ASN A 143 -10.47 0.61 5.57
C ASN A 143 -11.43 0.13 4.48
N ASN A 144 -12.21 1.05 3.92
CA ASN A 144 -13.05 0.83 2.76
C ASN A 144 -12.21 1.15 1.52
N TYR A 145 -11.74 0.11 0.82
CA TYR A 145 -10.96 0.26 -0.40
C TYR A 145 -11.90 0.43 -1.58
N ILE A 146 -11.82 1.56 -2.25
CA ILE A 146 -12.63 1.85 -3.43
C ILE A 146 -12.06 1.03 -4.60
N LEU A 147 -12.89 0.16 -5.18
CA LEU A 147 -12.52 -0.67 -6.33
C LEU A 147 -13.05 -0.09 -7.64
N ILE A 148 -14.26 0.42 -7.59
CA ILE A 148 -14.98 1.00 -8.73
C ILE A 148 -15.54 2.35 -8.29
N MET A 149 -15.36 3.37 -9.11
CA MET A 149 -15.90 4.72 -8.88
C MET A 149 -16.63 5.18 -10.16
N GLU A 150 -17.91 5.39 -10.04
CA GLU A 150 -18.76 5.92 -11.11
C GLU A 150 -19.43 7.20 -10.64
N ILE A 151 -19.46 8.23 -11.48
CA ILE A 151 -20.20 9.47 -11.24
C ILE A 151 -21.46 9.42 -12.10
N LYS A 152 -22.62 9.54 -11.47
CA LYS A 152 -23.87 9.78 -12.18
C LYS A 152 -24.01 11.29 -12.43
N ARG A 153 -24.10 11.66 -13.68
CA ARG A 153 -24.42 13.02 -14.15
C ARG A 153 -25.92 13.27 -14.08
#